data_35ce9850944c3f0a18df9dacc81ad426
#
_entry.id   35ce9850944c3f0a18df9dacc81ad426
#
_cell.length_a   1.000
_cell.length_b   1.000
_cell.length_c   1.000
_cell.angle_alpha   90.00
_cell.angle_beta   90.00
_cell.angle_gamma   90.00
#
_symmetry.space_group_name_H-M   'P 1'
#
loop_
_entity.id
_entity.type
_entity.pdbx_description
1 polymer ?
#
loop_
_entity_poly.entity_id
_entity_poly.type
_entity_poly.pdbx_seq_one_letter_code
_entity_poly.pdbx_strand_id
1 'polypeptide(L)'
;VAATGLIGGTNGEFLLQNLHPNVRQYFYNISGDTRNCIAILHEGKQTEILESGPTITADEANGFLHHFKSLMESAEVVSISGSLPTGLPVEYYIQLVEIANQAGNKVVLDCSGAALEAVLKSDVKPTAIKPNNEELSQLLGREVSKDLDELKAVLSEPLFDGIEWIIVSLGADGAFAKHWDTFYKVDIPKIQVVNPVGSGDSTVAGISSALSHQEDDVSLLKKANVLGMLNAQEKMTGHVNVENYDGLYNQITVKEV
;
A
#
# COMPACT_ATOMS: atom_id res chain seq x y z
N VAL A 1 10.79 4.87 -11.92
CA VAL A 1 10.34 3.96 -10.84
C VAL A 1 11.23 2.72 -10.87
N ALA A 2 11.49 2.13 -9.70
CA ALA A 2 12.21 0.87 -9.53
C ALA A 2 11.31 -0.12 -8.78
N ALA A 3 11.44 -1.41 -9.08
CA ALA A 3 10.76 -2.49 -8.38
C ALA A 3 11.78 -3.48 -7.82
N THR A 4 11.55 -3.92 -6.58
CA THR A 4 12.34 -4.94 -5.91
C THR A 4 11.42 -5.85 -5.10
N GLY A 5 11.91 -7.01 -4.73
CA GLY A 5 11.20 -8.02 -3.95
C GLY A 5 11.88 -9.37 -4.10
N LEU A 6 11.33 -10.36 -3.43
CA LEU A 6 11.77 -11.75 -3.54
C LEU A 6 11.07 -12.41 -4.74
N ILE A 7 11.85 -13.00 -5.65
CA ILE A 7 11.31 -13.60 -6.87
C ILE A 7 12.06 -14.89 -7.19
N GLY A 8 11.37 -15.88 -7.73
CA GLY A 8 12.01 -17.12 -8.14
C GLY A 8 11.14 -18.00 -9.03
N GLY A 9 11.75 -18.97 -9.67
CA GLY A 9 11.12 -19.95 -10.53
C GLY A 9 10.47 -19.38 -11.79
N THR A 10 9.68 -20.22 -12.47
CA THR A 10 9.06 -19.87 -13.76
C THR A 10 8.09 -18.69 -13.65
N ASN A 11 7.32 -18.59 -12.56
CA ASN A 11 6.42 -17.47 -12.34
C ASN A 11 7.18 -16.16 -12.12
N GLY A 12 8.33 -16.25 -11.45
CA GLY A 12 9.23 -15.12 -11.28
C GLY A 12 9.78 -14.61 -12.61
N GLU A 13 10.26 -15.51 -13.46
CA GLU A 13 10.73 -15.17 -14.81
C GLU A 13 9.62 -14.55 -15.66
N PHE A 14 8.40 -15.12 -15.59
CA PHE A 14 7.25 -14.56 -16.29
C PHE A 14 6.92 -13.14 -15.84
N LEU A 15 6.97 -12.86 -14.52
CA LEU A 15 6.76 -11.52 -13.99
C LEU A 15 7.80 -10.53 -14.55
N LEU A 16 9.09 -10.89 -14.50
CA LEU A 16 10.16 -10.04 -15.02
C LEU A 16 10.01 -9.70 -16.50
N GLN A 17 9.58 -10.68 -17.32
CA GLN A 17 9.37 -10.50 -18.75
C GLN A 17 8.18 -9.60 -19.08
N ASN A 18 7.20 -9.50 -18.17
CA ASN A 18 5.96 -8.75 -18.37
C ASN A 18 5.90 -7.42 -17.62
N LEU A 19 6.94 -7.05 -16.88
CA LEU A 19 7.02 -5.72 -16.27
C LEU A 19 7.07 -4.63 -17.32
N HIS A 20 6.42 -3.50 -17.00
CA HIS A 20 6.45 -2.34 -17.88
C HIS A 20 7.91 -1.88 -18.13
N PRO A 21 8.31 -1.58 -19.37
CA PRO A 21 9.72 -1.29 -19.72
C PRO A 21 10.32 -0.08 -18.99
N ASN A 22 9.49 0.83 -18.51
CA ASN A 22 9.93 1.99 -17.71
C ASN A 22 10.19 1.67 -16.23
N VAL A 23 9.95 0.42 -15.79
CA VAL A 23 10.25 -0.04 -14.42
C VAL A 23 11.62 -0.70 -14.39
N ARG A 24 12.55 -0.11 -13.65
CA ARG A 24 13.87 -0.72 -13.41
C ARG A 24 13.70 -1.90 -12.45
N GLN A 25 14.27 -3.04 -12.83
CA GLN A 25 14.11 -4.31 -12.13
C GLN A 25 15.31 -4.58 -11.24
N TYR A 26 15.07 -4.66 -9.92
CA TYR A 26 16.08 -4.94 -8.89
C TYR A 26 15.61 -6.07 -7.97
N PHE A 27 15.04 -7.12 -8.54
CA PHE A 27 14.53 -8.24 -7.75
C PHE A 27 15.67 -9.12 -7.22
N TYR A 28 15.45 -9.69 -6.05
CA TYR A 28 16.35 -10.65 -5.42
C TYR A 28 15.86 -12.07 -5.68
N ASN A 29 16.70 -12.89 -6.32
CA ASN A 29 16.35 -14.25 -6.69
C ASN A 29 16.37 -15.18 -5.46
N ILE A 30 15.33 -16.00 -5.34
CA ILE A 30 15.18 -17.04 -4.32
C ILE A 30 15.07 -18.42 -5.00
N SER A 31 15.28 -19.49 -4.21
CA SER A 31 15.22 -20.85 -4.70
C SER A 31 13.80 -21.36 -4.97
N GLY A 32 12.79 -20.79 -4.31
CA GLY A 32 11.39 -21.20 -4.46
C GLY A 32 10.67 -20.44 -5.58
N ASP A 33 9.55 -21.02 -6.06
CA ASP A 33 8.72 -20.39 -7.09
C ASP A 33 7.86 -19.24 -6.52
N THR A 34 7.82 -18.12 -7.22
CA THR A 34 6.88 -17.03 -6.97
C THR A 34 5.44 -17.55 -7.06
N ARG A 35 4.61 -17.24 -6.06
CA ARG A 35 3.21 -17.71 -5.98
C ARG A 35 2.32 -17.05 -7.03
N ASN A 36 1.24 -17.74 -7.37
CA ASN A 36 0.11 -17.14 -8.06
C ASN A 36 -0.90 -16.58 -7.06
N CYS A 37 -1.51 -15.45 -7.43
CA CYS A 37 -2.68 -14.90 -6.78
C CYS A 37 -3.75 -14.71 -7.85
N ILE A 38 -4.84 -15.47 -7.75
CA ILE A 38 -5.88 -15.51 -8.78
C ILE A 38 -7.15 -14.87 -8.22
N ALA A 39 -7.62 -13.79 -8.84
CA ALA A 39 -8.90 -13.18 -8.53
C ALA A 39 -9.93 -13.57 -9.60
N ILE A 40 -11.04 -14.15 -9.17
CA ILE A 40 -12.17 -14.53 -10.04
C ILE A 40 -13.29 -13.52 -9.79
N LEU A 41 -13.58 -12.71 -10.80
CA LEU A 41 -14.66 -11.74 -10.76
C LEU A 41 -15.92 -12.33 -11.40
N HIS A 42 -17.03 -12.38 -10.66
CA HIS A 42 -18.31 -12.86 -11.16
C HIS A 42 -19.48 -12.16 -10.48
N GLU A 43 -20.46 -11.75 -11.24
CA GLU A 43 -21.71 -11.14 -10.75
C GLU A 43 -21.51 -10.03 -9.70
N GLY A 44 -20.48 -9.18 -9.90
CA GLY A 44 -20.12 -8.10 -8.96
C GLY A 44 -19.48 -8.57 -7.65
N LYS A 45 -19.13 -9.87 -7.56
CA LYS A 45 -18.40 -10.47 -6.43
C LYS A 45 -16.99 -10.85 -6.83
N GLN A 46 -16.13 -11.01 -5.86
CA GLN A 46 -14.74 -11.42 -6.02
C GLN A 46 -14.47 -12.67 -5.18
N THR A 47 -13.82 -13.66 -5.80
CA THR A 47 -13.25 -14.82 -5.10
C THR A 47 -11.75 -14.84 -5.35
N GLU A 48 -10.96 -14.91 -4.30
CA GLU A 48 -9.50 -14.96 -4.40
C GLU A 48 -8.99 -16.36 -4.06
N ILE A 49 -8.06 -16.86 -4.88
CA ILE A 49 -7.29 -18.06 -4.63
C ILE A 49 -5.84 -17.61 -4.46
N LEU A 50 -5.36 -17.62 -3.23
CA LEU A 50 -4.02 -17.20 -2.87
C LEU A 50 -3.18 -18.43 -2.53
N GLU A 51 -2.16 -18.71 -3.34
CA GLU A 51 -1.18 -19.74 -3.02
C GLU A 51 -0.33 -19.31 -1.81
N SER A 52 0.13 -20.27 -1.01
CA SER A 52 0.99 -19.99 0.16
C SER A 52 2.34 -19.38 -0.20
N GLY A 53 2.79 -19.61 -1.44
CA GLY A 53 4.10 -19.16 -1.88
C GLY A 53 5.26 -20.00 -1.33
N PRO A 54 6.51 -19.64 -1.66
CA PRO A 54 7.69 -20.34 -1.20
C PRO A 54 7.99 -20.03 0.27
N THR A 55 8.71 -20.93 0.90
CA THR A 55 9.31 -20.67 2.22
C THR A 55 10.67 -20.03 2.03
N ILE A 56 10.86 -18.85 2.57
CA ILE A 56 12.10 -18.08 2.49
C ILE A 56 13.07 -18.58 3.56
N THR A 57 14.29 -18.90 3.16
CA THR A 57 15.37 -19.29 4.09
C THR A 57 15.94 -18.06 4.79
N ALA A 58 16.64 -18.28 5.92
CA ALA A 58 17.30 -17.20 6.65
C ALA A 58 18.37 -16.49 5.80
N ASP A 59 19.08 -17.24 4.95
CA ASP A 59 20.09 -16.67 4.04
C ASP A 59 19.45 -15.79 2.97
N GLU A 60 18.33 -16.21 2.38
CA GLU A 60 17.58 -15.41 1.41
C GLU A 60 17.00 -14.15 2.06
N ALA A 61 16.44 -14.28 3.28
CA ALA A 61 15.94 -13.15 4.05
C ALA A 61 17.04 -12.10 4.32
N ASN A 62 18.18 -12.54 4.83
CA ASN A 62 19.33 -11.66 5.10
C ASN A 62 19.91 -11.08 3.81
N GLY A 63 20.00 -11.90 2.75
CA GLY A 63 20.46 -11.46 1.44
C GLY A 63 19.60 -10.36 0.86
N PHE A 64 18.27 -10.49 1.00
CA PHE A 64 17.33 -9.45 0.56
C PHE A 64 17.47 -8.16 1.37
N LEU A 65 17.65 -8.20 2.68
CA LEU A 65 17.90 -6.99 3.49
C LEU A 65 19.13 -6.22 3.02
N HIS A 66 20.23 -6.93 2.73
CA HIS A 66 21.45 -6.31 2.20
C HIS A 66 21.22 -5.72 0.81
N HIS A 67 20.52 -6.46 -0.06
CA HIS A 67 20.15 -6.01 -1.39
C HIS A 67 19.26 -4.76 -1.31
N PHE A 68 18.20 -4.79 -0.50
CA PHE A 68 17.29 -3.67 -0.29
C PHE A 68 18.03 -2.43 0.19
N LYS A 69 18.93 -2.58 1.18
CA LYS A 69 19.76 -1.49 1.68
C LYS A 69 20.56 -0.81 0.58
N SER A 70 21.13 -1.58 -0.36
CA SER A 70 21.92 -1.03 -1.47
C SER A 70 21.13 -0.17 -2.45
N LEU A 71 19.80 -0.29 -2.46
CA LEU A 71 18.91 0.47 -3.34
C LEU A 71 18.45 1.80 -2.74
N MET A 72 18.54 1.95 -1.43
CA MET A 72 17.94 3.07 -0.70
C MET A 72 18.52 4.43 -1.06
N GLU A 73 19.81 4.51 -1.38
CA GLU A 73 20.46 5.77 -1.79
C GLU A 73 19.88 6.35 -3.10
N SER A 74 19.23 5.51 -3.91
CA SER A 74 18.65 5.90 -5.20
C SER A 74 17.16 6.20 -5.13
N ALA A 75 16.55 6.14 -3.96
CA ALA A 75 15.12 6.34 -3.73
C ALA A 75 14.88 7.55 -2.81
N GLU A 76 13.77 8.22 -2.98
CA GLU A 76 13.25 9.25 -2.06
C GLU A 76 12.07 8.70 -1.28
N VAL A 77 11.23 7.92 -1.95
CA VAL A 77 10.04 7.29 -1.37
C VAL A 77 10.06 5.80 -1.70
N VAL A 78 9.77 4.98 -0.71
CA VAL A 78 9.68 3.53 -0.83
C VAL A 78 8.28 3.09 -0.45
N SER A 79 7.57 2.41 -1.34
CA SER A 79 6.34 1.71 -1.00
C SER A 79 6.64 0.24 -0.72
N ILE A 80 6.13 -0.26 0.40
CA ILE A 80 6.25 -1.66 0.82
C ILE A 80 4.83 -2.20 0.92
N SER A 81 4.49 -3.16 0.06
CA SER A 81 3.12 -3.70 -0.01
C SER A 81 3.10 -5.22 -0.01
N GLY A 82 1.99 -5.77 0.47
CA GLY A 82 1.68 -7.19 0.43
C GLY A 82 1.89 -7.92 1.76
N SER A 83 1.72 -9.24 1.72
CA SER A 83 1.91 -10.12 2.87
C SER A 83 3.32 -10.71 2.90
N LEU A 84 3.83 -10.94 4.10
CA LEU A 84 5.10 -11.65 4.29
C LEU A 84 4.98 -13.11 3.83
N PRO A 85 5.94 -13.62 3.04
CA PRO A 85 6.01 -15.03 2.71
C PRO A 85 6.37 -15.89 3.94
N THR A 86 6.05 -17.18 3.87
CA THR A 86 6.44 -18.15 4.89
C THR A 86 7.96 -18.15 5.11
N GLY A 87 8.40 -18.28 6.36
CA GLY A 87 9.82 -18.24 6.73
C GLY A 87 10.34 -16.89 7.16
N LEU A 88 9.63 -15.80 6.85
CA LEU A 88 9.96 -14.48 7.38
C LEU A 88 9.22 -14.20 8.69
N PRO A 89 9.89 -13.65 9.70
CA PRO A 89 9.25 -13.24 10.95
C PRO A 89 8.34 -12.03 10.74
N VAL A 90 7.33 -11.86 11.59
CA VAL A 90 6.38 -10.73 11.49
C VAL A 90 7.07 -9.36 11.62
N GLU A 91 8.21 -9.33 12.26
CA GLU A 91 9.07 -8.15 12.46
C GLU A 91 9.90 -7.79 11.20
N TYR A 92 9.82 -8.58 10.14
CA TYR A 92 10.65 -8.36 8.95
C TYR A 92 10.39 -7.00 8.29
N TYR A 93 9.14 -6.54 8.30
CA TYR A 93 8.82 -5.19 7.81
C TYR A 93 9.41 -4.08 8.68
N ILE A 94 9.58 -4.29 9.98
CA ILE A 94 10.27 -3.32 10.84
C ILE A 94 11.70 -3.09 10.34
N GLN A 95 12.41 -4.17 9.97
CA GLN A 95 13.77 -4.07 9.45
C GLN A 95 13.83 -3.31 8.10
N LEU A 96 12.87 -3.56 7.19
CA LEU A 96 12.80 -2.83 5.92
C LEU A 96 12.51 -1.34 6.13
N VAL A 97 11.55 -1.01 7.01
CA VAL A 97 11.22 0.38 7.36
C VAL A 97 12.42 1.07 8.01
N GLU A 98 13.12 0.39 8.93
CA GLU A 98 14.30 0.92 9.59
C GLU A 98 15.42 1.22 8.59
N ILE A 99 15.72 0.30 7.67
CA ILE A 99 16.74 0.50 6.62
C ILE A 99 16.39 1.72 5.76
N ALA A 100 15.13 1.85 5.33
CA ALA A 100 14.70 2.99 4.54
C ALA A 100 14.77 4.31 5.32
N ASN A 101 14.30 4.33 6.57
CA ASN A 101 14.37 5.51 7.44
C ASN A 101 15.82 5.95 7.71
N GLN A 102 16.74 5.01 7.93
CA GLN A 102 18.17 5.31 8.11
C GLN A 102 18.82 5.95 6.88
N ALA A 103 18.29 5.66 5.69
CA ALA A 103 18.72 6.28 4.44
C ALA A 103 18.02 7.62 4.14
N GLY A 104 17.06 8.03 4.99
CA GLY A 104 16.30 9.28 4.82
C GLY A 104 15.13 9.15 3.84
N ASN A 105 14.74 7.92 3.48
CA ASN A 105 13.60 7.71 2.58
C ASN A 105 12.27 7.84 3.34
N LYS A 106 11.24 8.36 2.67
CA LYS A 106 9.85 8.25 3.12
C LYS A 106 9.32 6.85 2.82
N VAL A 107 8.59 6.25 3.78
CA VAL A 107 8.07 4.89 3.63
C VAL A 107 6.54 4.90 3.64
N VAL A 108 5.94 4.36 2.58
CA VAL A 108 4.50 4.06 2.51
C VAL A 108 4.32 2.56 2.71
N LEU A 109 3.73 2.16 3.83
CA LEU A 109 3.53 0.75 4.18
C LEU A 109 2.06 0.37 3.98
N ASP A 110 1.83 -0.62 3.12
CA ASP A 110 0.51 -1.22 2.85
C ASP A 110 0.55 -2.72 3.14
N CYS A 111 0.37 -3.07 4.38
CA CYS A 111 0.26 -4.45 4.85
C CYS A 111 -0.83 -4.55 5.92
N SER A 112 -1.20 -5.76 6.29
CA SER A 112 -2.28 -6.02 7.25
C SER A 112 -1.90 -7.06 8.29
N GLY A 113 -2.80 -7.29 9.25
CA GLY A 113 -2.68 -8.33 10.26
C GLY A 113 -1.47 -8.15 11.17
N ALA A 114 -0.85 -9.28 11.56
CA ALA A 114 0.23 -9.31 12.55
C ALA A 114 1.46 -8.50 12.13
N ALA A 115 1.76 -8.42 10.83
CA ALA A 115 2.91 -7.66 10.33
C ALA A 115 2.71 -6.14 10.51
N LEU A 116 1.51 -5.63 10.22
CA LEU A 116 1.18 -4.23 10.50
C LEU A 116 1.18 -3.95 12.00
N GLU A 117 0.56 -4.82 12.78
CA GLU A 117 0.53 -4.68 14.26
C GLU A 117 1.95 -4.63 14.85
N ALA A 118 2.87 -5.47 14.38
CA ALA A 118 4.27 -5.47 14.82
C ALA A 118 4.95 -4.13 14.52
N VAL A 119 4.79 -3.58 13.31
CA VAL A 119 5.33 -2.27 12.95
C VAL A 119 4.73 -1.15 13.81
N LEU A 120 3.41 -1.16 14.03
CA LEU A 120 2.73 -0.15 14.84
C LEU A 120 3.16 -0.17 16.31
N LYS A 121 3.50 -1.34 16.86
CA LYS A 121 3.99 -1.50 18.23
C LYS A 121 5.49 -1.21 18.40
N SER A 122 6.24 -1.14 17.30
CA SER A 122 7.67 -0.84 17.35
C SER A 122 7.94 0.67 17.46
N ASP A 123 9.18 1.03 17.79
CA ASP A 123 9.64 2.44 17.76
C ASP A 123 9.93 2.91 16.33
N VAL A 124 10.05 1.97 15.38
CA VAL A 124 10.29 2.26 13.96
C VAL A 124 8.95 2.50 13.25
N LYS A 125 8.73 3.71 12.75
CA LYS A 125 7.47 4.09 12.10
C LYS A 125 7.65 4.37 10.61
N PRO A 126 6.72 3.91 9.75
CA PRO A 126 6.65 4.37 8.37
C PRO A 126 6.14 5.81 8.30
N THR A 127 6.39 6.50 7.20
CA THR A 127 5.82 7.83 6.94
C THR A 127 4.30 7.75 6.76
N ALA A 128 3.83 6.74 6.05
CA ALA A 128 2.40 6.57 5.77
C ALA A 128 1.96 5.12 5.87
N ILE A 129 0.73 4.90 6.33
CA ILE A 129 0.01 3.64 6.24
C ILE A 129 -1.36 3.86 5.57
N LYS A 130 -1.86 2.82 4.88
CA LYS A 130 -3.15 2.87 4.19
C LYS A 130 -4.03 1.65 4.50
N PRO A 131 -4.54 1.48 5.69
CA PRO A 131 -5.54 0.44 5.96
C PRO A 131 -6.88 0.77 5.28
N ASN A 132 -7.67 -0.27 5.01
CA ASN A 132 -9.10 -0.09 4.81
C ASN A 132 -9.86 -0.24 6.15
N ASN A 133 -11.17 0.04 6.14
CA ASN A 133 -11.98 -0.01 7.36
C ASN A 133 -12.05 -1.40 8.01
N GLU A 134 -12.03 -2.46 7.19
CA GLU A 134 -12.06 -3.85 7.68
C GLU A 134 -10.71 -4.23 8.31
N GLU A 135 -9.61 -3.87 7.66
CA GLU A 135 -8.25 -4.08 8.20
C GLU A 135 -8.04 -3.32 9.50
N LEU A 136 -8.55 -2.09 9.59
CA LEU A 136 -8.53 -1.30 10.83
C LEU A 136 -9.31 -1.98 11.96
N SER A 137 -10.50 -2.50 11.65
CA SER A 137 -11.33 -3.25 12.60
C SER A 137 -10.64 -4.54 13.06
N GLN A 138 -10.03 -5.28 12.15
CA GLN A 138 -9.26 -6.49 12.46
C GLN A 138 -8.04 -6.19 13.33
N LEU A 139 -7.29 -5.14 13.00
CA LEU A 139 -6.12 -4.68 13.75
C LEU A 139 -6.47 -4.35 15.22
N LEU A 140 -7.61 -3.69 15.43
CA LEU A 140 -8.07 -3.28 16.76
C LEU A 140 -8.86 -4.36 17.50
N GLY A 141 -9.18 -5.49 16.85
CA GLY A 141 -9.99 -6.58 17.43
C GLY A 141 -11.42 -6.16 17.77
N ARG A 142 -11.92 -5.08 17.15
CA ARG A 142 -13.28 -4.55 17.35
C ARG A 142 -13.79 -3.93 16.05
N GLU A 143 -15.10 -3.91 15.88
CA GLU A 143 -15.71 -3.20 14.75
C GLU A 143 -15.46 -1.69 14.88
N VAL A 144 -15.05 -1.08 13.78
CA VAL A 144 -14.89 0.36 13.62
C VAL A 144 -15.86 0.83 12.57
N SER A 145 -16.78 1.70 12.93
CA SER A 145 -17.73 2.26 11.97
C SER A 145 -17.07 3.32 11.07
N LYS A 146 -17.80 3.78 10.06
CA LYS A 146 -17.34 4.88 9.21
C LYS A 146 -17.74 6.26 9.73
N ASP A 147 -18.19 6.33 10.98
CA ASP A 147 -18.51 7.58 11.65
C ASP A 147 -17.22 8.41 11.86
N LEU A 148 -17.30 9.71 11.58
CA LEU A 148 -16.10 10.56 11.59
C LEU A 148 -15.53 10.76 12.99
N ASP A 149 -16.39 10.87 14.00
CA ASP A 149 -15.94 11.06 15.39
C ASP A 149 -15.28 9.77 15.92
N GLU A 150 -15.83 8.60 15.55
CA GLU A 150 -15.21 7.32 15.87
C GLU A 150 -13.87 7.13 15.17
N LEU A 151 -13.78 7.40 13.86
CA LEU A 151 -12.53 7.30 13.11
C LEU A 151 -11.47 8.25 13.68
N LYS A 152 -11.86 9.47 14.05
CA LYS A 152 -10.98 10.45 14.69
C LYS A 152 -10.46 9.94 16.06
N ALA A 153 -11.34 9.39 16.87
CA ALA A 153 -10.96 8.82 18.17
C ALA A 153 -10.00 7.63 17.98
N VAL A 154 -10.31 6.73 17.05
CA VAL A 154 -9.48 5.56 16.72
C VAL A 154 -8.09 5.98 16.28
N LEU A 155 -7.97 6.90 15.30
CA LEU A 155 -6.67 7.32 14.78
C LEU A 155 -5.87 8.21 15.76
N SER A 156 -6.49 8.58 16.88
CA SER A 156 -5.83 9.26 18.01
C SER A 156 -5.35 8.30 19.11
N GLU A 157 -5.56 6.99 18.96
CA GLU A 157 -5.05 6.00 19.92
C GLU A 157 -3.52 5.92 19.88
N PRO A 158 -2.86 5.63 21.02
CA PRO A 158 -1.39 5.56 21.11
C PRO A 158 -0.73 4.58 20.14
N LEU A 159 -1.47 3.59 19.64
CA LEU A 159 -0.99 2.64 18.64
C LEU A 159 -0.51 3.33 17.36
N PHE A 160 -1.10 4.46 17.03
CA PHE A 160 -0.83 5.21 15.79
C PHE A 160 0.15 6.38 15.99
N ASP A 161 0.69 6.54 17.19
CA ASP A 161 1.63 7.62 17.47
C ASP A 161 2.91 7.50 16.61
N GLY A 162 3.41 8.65 16.17
CA GLY A 162 4.63 8.74 15.37
C GLY A 162 4.48 8.44 13.88
N ILE A 163 3.27 8.15 13.39
CA ILE A 163 2.98 8.01 11.96
C ILE A 163 2.52 9.36 11.42
N GLU A 164 3.20 9.86 10.39
CA GLU A 164 2.89 11.13 9.76
C GLU A 164 1.52 11.09 9.05
N TRP A 165 1.29 10.06 8.23
CA TRP A 165 0.07 9.88 7.45
C TRP A 165 -0.65 8.57 7.77
N ILE A 166 -1.93 8.63 8.09
CA ILE A 166 -2.80 7.47 8.16
C ILE A 166 -3.99 7.73 7.24
N ILE A 167 -4.15 6.91 6.20
CA ILE A 167 -5.19 7.09 5.20
C ILE A 167 -6.08 5.86 5.20
N VAL A 168 -7.27 5.97 5.78
CA VAL A 168 -8.25 4.88 5.86
C VAL A 168 -9.16 4.94 4.63
N SER A 169 -9.07 3.94 3.77
CA SER A 169 -9.96 3.83 2.62
C SER A 169 -11.33 3.29 3.04
N LEU A 170 -12.41 3.96 2.60
CA LEU A 170 -13.80 3.68 2.95
C LEU A 170 -14.62 3.15 1.75
N GLY A 171 -13.94 2.71 0.69
CA GLY A 171 -14.57 2.26 -0.55
C GLY A 171 -15.32 3.38 -1.24
N ALA A 172 -16.61 3.18 -1.54
CA ALA A 172 -17.44 4.18 -2.20
C ALA A 172 -17.68 5.47 -1.38
N ASP A 173 -17.38 5.43 -0.08
CA ASP A 173 -17.49 6.58 0.83
C ASP A 173 -16.20 7.43 0.86
N GLY A 174 -15.25 7.16 -0.04
CA GLY A 174 -13.99 7.89 -0.17
C GLY A 174 -12.95 7.48 0.86
N ALA A 175 -12.39 8.43 1.61
CA ALA A 175 -11.39 8.14 2.62
C ALA A 175 -11.52 9.06 3.84
N PHE A 176 -10.93 8.61 4.95
CA PHE A 176 -10.66 9.42 6.13
C PHE A 176 -9.16 9.43 6.38
N ALA A 177 -8.56 10.58 6.61
CA ALA A 177 -7.12 10.66 6.76
C ALA A 177 -6.72 11.48 7.99
N LYS A 178 -5.57 11.13 8.57
CA LYS A 178 -4.86 11.89 9.59
C LYS A 178 -3.48 12.24 9.05
N HIS A 179 -3.12 13.53 9.13
CA HIS A 179 -1.77 14.03 8.89
C HIS A 179 -1.32 14.75 10.16
N TRP A 180 -0.43 14.15 10.92
CA TRP A 180 -0.09 14.55 12.28
C TRP A 180 -1.36 14.74 13.13
N ASP A 181 -1.69 15.95 13.53
CA ASP A 181 -2.85 16.29 14.36
C ASP A 181 -4.06 16.77 13.53
N THR A 182 -3.94 16.83 12.22
CA THR A 182 -5.00 17.31 11.31
C THR A 182 -5.76 16.13 10.71
N PHE A 183 -7.08 16.21 10.67
CA PHE A 183 -7.95 15.18 10.12
C PHE A 183 -8.67 15.66 8.88
N TYR A 184 -8.84 14.77 7.93
CA TYR A 184 -9.47 15.07 6.64
C TYR A 184 -10.53 14.04 6.30
N LYS A 185 -11.69 14.52 5.81
CA LYS A 185 -12.66 13.70 5.09
C LYS A 185 -12.48 13.93 3.59
N VAL A 186 -12.35 12.83 2.85
CA VAL A 186 -12.27 12.85 1.39
C VAL A 186 -13.57 12.31 0.84
N ASP A 187 -14.32 13.16 0.13
CA ASP A 187 -15.55 12.77 -0.57
C ASP A 187 -15.23 12.54 -2.05
N ILE A 188 -15.66 11.41 -2.60
CA ILE A 188 -15.42 11.02 -3.98
C ILE A 188 -16.72 10.93 -4.77
N PRO A 189 -16.71 11.18 -6.09
CA PRO A 189 -17.88 10.97 -6.93
C PRO A 189 -18.19 9.46 -7.08
N LYS A 190 -19.45 9.16 -7.36
CA LYS A 190 -19.84 7.78 -7.72
C LYS A 190 -19.26 7.42 -9.08
N ILE A 191 -18.67 6.27 -9.18
CA ILE A 191 -18.13 5.70 -10.43
C ILE A 191 -18.76 4.36 -10.74
N GLN A 192 -18.68 3.95 -12.00
CA GLN A 192 -18.98 2.57 -12.37
C GLN A 192 -17.75 1.71 -12.11
N VAL A 193 -17.83 0.84 -11.12
CA VAL A 193 -16.76 -0.11 -10.80
C VAL A 193 -16.81 -1.27 -11.78
N VAL A 194 -15.68 -1.56 -12.42
CA VAL A 194 -15.47 -2.70 -13.32
C VAL A 194 -14.66 -3.79 -12.63
N ASN A 195 -13.52 -3.41 -12.04
CA ASN A 195 -12.66 -4.32 -11.28
C ASN A 195 -12.01 -3.56 -10.10
N PRO A 196 -12.39 -3.87 -8.84
CA PRO A 196 -11.84 -3.19 -7.68
C PRO A 196 -10.42 -3.67 -7.29
N VAL A 197 -9.96 -4.81 -7.85
CA VAL A 197 -8.63 -5.37 -7.53
C VAL A 197 -7.53 -4.42 -7.96
N GLY A 198 -6.58 -4.14 -7.07
CA GLY A 198 -5.48 -3.20 -7.32
C GLY A 198 -5.81 -1.73 -7.05
N SER A 199 -7.06 -1.40 -6.64
CA SER A 199 -7.40 -0.02 -6.28
C SER A 199 -6.61 0.46 -5.05
N GLY A 200 -6.36 -0.43 -4.08
CA GLY A 200 -5.49 -0.18 -2.94
C GLY A 200 -4.06 0.14 -3.37
N ASP A 201 -3.48 -0.69 -4.23
CA ASP A 201 -2.12 -0.50 -4.77
C ASP A 201 -2.00 0.80 -5.56
N SER A 202 -3.02 1.13 -6.36
CA SER A 202 -3.07 2.39 -7.11
C SER A 202 -3.18 3.61 -6.18
N THR A 203 -3.91 3.48 -5.07
CA THR A 203 -3.95 4.51 -4.01
C THR A 203 -2.58 4.71 -3.38
N VAL A 204 -1.86 3.61 -3.04
CA VAL A 204 -0.48 3.65 -2.53
C VAL A 204 0.47 4.32 -3.52
N ALA A 205 0.32 4.02 -4.81
CA ALA A 205 1.09 4.67 -5.86
C ALA A 205 0.83 6.19 -5.90
N GLY A 206 -0.42 6.60 -5.70
CA GLY A 206 -0.81 8.02 -5.57
C GLY A 206 -0.16 8.71 -4.38
N ILE A 207 -0.21 8.09 -3.20
CA ILE A 207 0.43 8.59 -1.99
C ILE A 207 1.95 8.72 -2.21
N SER A 208 2.59 7.67 -2.70
CA SER A 208 4.04 7.64 -2.94
C SER A 208 4.47 8.70 -3.95
N SER A 209 3.72 8.88 -5.03
CA SER A 209 3.96 9.92 -6.02
C SER A 209 3.83 11.32 -5.41
N ALA A 210 2.78 11.58 -4.65
CA ALA A 210 2.55 12.89 -4.03
C ALA A 210 3.65 13.23 -3.01
N LEU A 211 4.05 12.26 -2.18
CA LEU A 211 5.16 12.42 -1.24
C LEU A 211 6.49 12.72 -1.93
N SER A 212 6.78 12.06 -3.07
CA SER A 212 7.99 12.32 -3.87
C SER A 212 8.00 13.71 -4.50
N HIS A 213 6.83 14.22 -4.89
CA HIS A 213 6.70 15.58 -5.44
C HIS A 213 6.46 16.66 -4.37
N GLN A 214 6.43 16.28 -3.10
CA GLN A 214 6.18 17.18 -1.97
C GLN A 214 4.88 17.98 -2.15
N GLU A 215 3.83 17.32 -2.62
CA GLU A 215 2.53 17.92 -2.82
C GLU A 215 1.87 18.26 -1.47
N ASP A 216 0.98 19.26 -1.47
CA ASP A 216 0.20 19.60 -0.28
C ASP A 216 -0.83 18.50 0.05
N ASP A 217 -1.37 18.55 1.27
CA ASP A 217 -2.27 17.54 1.83
C ASP A 217 -3.49 17.26 0.95
N VAL A 218 -4.10 18.34 0.43
CA VAL A 218 -5.29 18.24 -0.41
C VAL A 218 -4.93 17.56 -1.73
N SER A 219 -3.82 17.93 -2.33
CA SER A 219 -3.32 17.36 -3.59
C SER A 219 -2.94 15.88 -3.41
N LEU A 220 -2.26 15.52 -2.32
CA LEU A 220 -1.93 14.15 -1.98
C LEU A 220 -3.19 13.29 -1.84
N LEU A 221 -4.15 13.73 -1.04
CA LEU A 221 -5.38 12.98 -0.78
C LEU A 221 -6.23 12.83 -2.03
N LYS A 222 -6.33 13.86 -2.86
CA LYS A 222 -7.02 13.81 -4.15
C LYS A 222 -6.33 12.82 -5.10
N LYS A 223 -5.01 12.93 -5.29
CA LYS A 223 -4.23 12.05 -6.17
C LYS A 223 -4.37 10.59 -5.77
N ALA A 224 -4.24 10.28 -4.48
CA ALA A 224 -4.39 8.93 -3.94
C ALA A 224 -5.76 8.34 -4.30
N ASN A 225 -6.83 9.08 -4.06
CA ASN A 225 -8.19 8.63 -4.35
C ASN A 225 -8.47 8.53 -5.85
N VAL A 226 -8.01 9.49 -6.67
CA VAL A 226 -8.18 9.43 -8.14
C VAL A 226 -7.58 8.16 -8.71
N LEU A 227 -6.34 7.80 -8.33
CA LEU A 227 -5.67 6.62 -8.89
C LEU A 227 -6.39 5.33 -8.49
N GLY A 228 -6.86 5.22 -7.24
CA GLY A 228 -7.70 4.11 -6.81
C GLY A 228 -9.01 4.00 -7.60
N MET A 229 -9.66 5.13 -7.87
CA MET A 229 -10.90 5.19 -8.66
C MET A 229 -10.66 4.85 -10.13
N LEU A 230 -9.59 5.36 -10.74
CA LEU A 230 -9.22 5.06 -12.13
C LEU A 230 -8.98 3.56 -12.31
N ASN A 231 -8.22 2.93 -11.39
CA ASN A 231 -8.03 1.48 -11.44
C ASN A 231 -9.36 0.74 -11.34
N ALA A 232 -10.26 1.15 -10.44
CA ALA A 232 -11.56 0.48 -10.26
C ALA A 232 -12.45 0.51 -11.51
N GLN A 233 -12.23 1.44 -12.42
CA GLN A 233 -12.96 1.57 -13.70
C GLN A 233 -12.35 0.74 -14.83
N GLU A 234 -11.16 0.14 -14.63
CA GLU A 234 -10.47 -0.64 -15.62
C GLU A 234 -10.72 -2.15 -15.45
N LYS A 235 -10.55 -2.91 -16.54
CA LYS A 235 -10.62 -4.38 -16.49
C LYS A 235 -9.35 -5.00 -15.93
N MET A 236 -8.22 -4.37 -16.22
CA MET A 236 -6.89 -4.85 -15.81
C MET A 236 -6.54 -4.25 -14.45
N THR A 237 -6.11 -5.12 -13.54
CA THR A 237 -5.55 -4.73 -12.25
C THR A 237 -4.27 -3.91 -12.43
N GLY A 238 -4.11 -2.84 -11.63
CA GLY A 238 -2.92 -1.99 -11.67
C GLY A 238 -2.82 -1.10 -12.92
N HIS A 239 -3.89 -0.99 -13.70
CA HIS A 239 -3.97 -0.09 -14.86
C HIS A 239 -4.82 1.13 -14.53
N VAL A 240 -4.44 2.29 -15.05
CA VAL A 240 -5.18 3.55 -14.92
C VAL A 240 -5.24 4.26 -16.27
N ASN A 241 -6.43 4.70 -16.67
CA ASN A 241 -6.57 5.58 -17.83
C ASN A 241 -6.37 7.04 -17.40
N VAL A 242 -5.19 7.56 -17.68
CA VAL A 242 -4.79 8.92 -17.28
C VAL A 242 -5.62 10.03 -17.94
N GLU A 243 -6.30 9.76 -19.06
CA GLU A 243 -7.15 10.75 -19.73
C GLU A 243 -8.34 11.19 -18.86
N ASN A 244 -8.78 10.30 -17.95
CA ASN A 244 -9.88 10.57 -17.04
C ASN A 244 -9.42 11.23 -15.71
N TYR A 245 -8.11 11.43 -15.52
CA TYR A 245 -7.54 11.91 -14.26
C TYR A 245 -8.12 13.25 -13.83
N ASP A 246 -8.01 14.27 -14.65
CA ASP A 246 -8.45 15.63 -14.31
C ASP A 246 -9.96 15.70 -14.04
N GLY A 247 -10.73 14.92 -14.81
CA GLY A 247 -12.18 14.83 -14.65
C GLY A 247 -12.61 14.33 -13.27
N LEU A 248 -11.92 13.32 -12.75
CA LEU A 248 -12.16 12.78 -11.39
C LEU A 248 -11.54 13.66 -10.31
N TYR A 249 -10.31 14.13 -10.52
CA TYR A 249 -9.59 14.98 -9.56
C TYR A 249 -10.40 16.22 -9.16
N ASN A 250 -11.04 16.87 -10.13
CA ASN A 250 -11.83 18.08 -9.89
C ASN A 250 -13.15 17.80 -9.16
N GLN A 251 -13.63 16.57 -9.14
CA GLN A 251 -14.85 16.18 -8.43
C GLN A 251 -14.60 15.73 -7.00
N ILE A 252 -13.35 15.44 -6.62
CA ILE A 252 -13.00 15.05 -5.27
C ILE A 252 -12.91 16.30 -4.39
N THR A 253 -13.56 16.25 -3.23
CA THR A 253 -13.46 17.28 -2.21
C THR A 253 -12.74 16.74 -0.97
N VAL A 254 -11.84 17.54 -0.45
CA VAL A 254 -11.11 17.28 0.81
C VAL A 254 -11.50 18.36 1.80
N LYS A 255 -11.94 17.96 2.98
CA LYS A 255 -12.35 18.86 4.06
C LYS A 255 -11.58 18.50 5.31
N GLU A 256 -11.00 19.49 5.95
CA GLU A 256 -10.50 19.38 7.32
C GLU A 256 -11.69 19.26 8.28
N VAL A 257 -11.60 18.32 9.27
CA VAL A 257 -12.70 17.98 10.18
C VAL A 257 -12.24 17.83 11.62
#